data_fc9ad8158fad9bff107263fc02cec939
#
_entry.id   fc9ad8158fad9bff107263fc02cec939
#
_cell.length_a   1.000
_cell.length_b   1.000
_cell.length_c   1.000
_cell.angle_alpha   90.00
_cell.angle_beta   90.00
_cell.angle_gamma   90.00
#
_symmetry.space_group_name_H-M   'P 1'
#
loop_
_entity.id
_entity.type
_entity.pdbx_description
1 polymer ?
#
loop_
_entity_poly.entity_id
_entity_poly.type
_entity_poly.pdbx_seq_one_letter_code
_entity_poly.pdbx_strand_id
1 'polypeptide(L)'
;MKNIISIANILGIFVISCCFQCLVYAQIQTETNTQLLLDSSQPTVLITGSNRGIGFAFVQHYSKNGWNVIATCRNPNKADDLQLLMKNSTNIFIEEMDVTDFEEINTLAQKYQGYPIDVLVNNAGILGNVPKQSFGNLDYDLFQTVMAVNAFGPLKVAEAFADSVAISNQKKIVTMTSGLGSFAIMGNSDRFFFYKMSKSAINMGVLTMNASLKSKGIIAALISPGMVDTKLLDESGYQGRNKISPEESVAGLVKIIAEISLDTMKKTRGRPTNFDEMILPW
;
A
#
# COMPACT_ATOMS: atom_id res chain seq x y z
N MET A 1 -14.10 -37.98 -60.52
CA MET A 1 -12.93 -38.16 -59.66
C MET A 1 -12.17 -36.83 -59.30
N LYS A 2 -12.60 -35.67 -59.75
CA LYS A 2 -11.89 -34.38 -59.46
C LYS A 2 -12.37 -33.63 -58.18
N ASN A 3 -13.51 -34.02 -57.57
CA ASN A 3 -14.06 -33.29 -56.41
C ASN A 3 -13.72 -33.86 -55.03
N ILE A 4 -13.11 -35.05 -54.96
CA ILE A 4 -12.78 -35.69 -53.64
C ILE A 4 -11.46 -35.14 -53.09
N ILE A 5 -10.52 -34.73 -53.93
CA ILE A 5 -9.22 -34.19 -53.53
C ILE A 5 -9.34 -32.81 -52.88
N SER A 6 -10.37 -32.01 -53.22
CA SER A 6 -10.58 -30.65 -52.68
C SER A 6 -11.08 -30.63 -51.23
N ILE A 7 -11.89 -31.60 -50.84
CA ILE A 7 -12.48 -31.64 -49.46
C ILE A 7 -11.43 -32.12 -48.44
N ALA A 8 -10.56 -33.07 -48.79
CA ALA A 8 -9.51 -33.53 -47.90
C ALA A 8 -8.47 -32.45 -47.57
N ASN A 9 -8.13 -31.59 -48.56
CA ASN A 9 -7.20 -30.48 -48.33
C ASN A 9 -7.80 -29.35 -47.48
N ILE A 10 -9.11 -29.08 -47.57
CA ILE A 10 -9.80 -28.07 -46.77
C ILE A 10 -9.93 -28.54 -45.29
N LEU A 11 -10.24 -29.83 -45.06
CA LEU A 11 -10.29 -30.38 -43.70
C LEU A 11 -8.90 -30.38 -43.02
N GLY A 12 -7.83 -30.71 -43.79
CA GLY A 12 -6.45 -30.71 -43.27
C GLY A 12 -6.00 -29.32 -42.81
N ILE A 13 -6.36 -28.26 -43.56
CA ILE A 13 -6.01 -26.87 -43.22
C ILE A 13 -6.78 -26.41 -41.98
N PHE A 14 -8.03 -26.81 -41.84
CA PHE A 14 -8.83 -26.45 -40.65
C PHE A 14 -8.34 -27.11 -39.35
N VAL A 15 -7.91 -28.39 -39.41
CA VAL A 15 -7.37 -29.13 -38.27
C VAL A 15 -6.02 -28.55 -37.83
N ILE A 16 -5.14 -28.20 -38.78
CA ILE A 16 -3.83 -27.61 -38.50
C ILE A 16 -3.99 -26.21 -37.89
N SER A 17 -4.95 -25.39 -38.37
CA SER A 17 -5.23 -24.07 -37.83
C SER A 17 -5.79 -24.14 -36.40
N CYS A 18 -6.66 -25.11 -36.10
CA CYS A 18 -7.22 -25.30 -34.77
C CYS A 18 -6.17 -25.78 -33.76
N CYS A 19 -5.27 -26.70 -34.18
CA CYS A 19 -4.14 -27.14 -33.35
C CYS A 19 -3.13 -26.04 -33.08
N PHE A 20 -2.88 -25.15 -34.06
CA PHE A 20 -1.97 -24.02 -33.87
C PHE A 20 -2.55 -22.98 -32.90
N GLN A 21 -3.86 -22.69 -33.00
CA GLN A 21 -4.55 -21.81 -32.05
C GLN A 21 -4.57 -22.41 -30.63
N CYS A 22 -4.79 -23.72 -30.47
CA CYS A 22 -4.73 -24.38 -29.17
C CYS A 22 -3.32 -24.37 -28.59
N LEU A 23 -2.27 -24.53 -29.41
CA LEU A 23 -0.88 -24.47 -28.97
C LEU A 23 -0.46 -23.05 -28.57
N VAL A 24 -0.90 -22.02 -29.31
CA VAL A 24 -0.66 -20.61 -28.98
C VAL A 24 -1.43 -20.25 -27.71
N TYR A 25 -2.66 -20.72 -27.54
CA TYR A 25 -3.43 -20.51 -26.31
C TYR A 25 -2.81 -21.21 -25.08
N ALA A 26 -2.27 -22.42 -25.28
CA ALA A 26 -1.54 -23.15 -24.24
C ALA A 26 -0.19 -22.49 -23.90
N GLN A 27 0.53 -21.92 -24.88
CA GLN A 27 1.76 -21.16 -24.64
C GLN A 27 1.49 -19.83 -23.93
N ILE A 28 0.42 -19.11 -24.29
CA ILE A 28 0.00 -17.90 -23.58
C ILE A 28 -0.39 -18.21 -22.13
N GLN A 29 -1.02 -19.34 -21.88
CA GLN A 29 -1.35 -19.78 -20.50
C GLN A 29 -0.10 -20.21 -19.70
N THR A 30 0.96 -20.68 -20.35
CA THR A 30 2.21 -21.06 -19.65
C THR A 30 3.12 -19.86 -19.33
N GLU A 31 3.05 -18.77 -20.09
CA GLU A 31 3.80 -17.55 -19.79
C GLU A 31 3.20 -16.69 -18.67
N THR A 32 1.90 -16.87 -18.35
CA THR A 32 1.22 -16.13 -17.28
C THR A 32 1.23 -16.82 -15.92
N ASN A 33 1.76 -18.04 -15.82
CA ASN A 33 1.80 -18.76 -14.56
C ASN A 33 3.19 -18.68 -13.91
N THR A 34 3.72 -17.47 -13.69
CA THR A 34 4.75 -17.25 -12.68
C THR A 34 4.06 -17.41 -11.35
N GLN A 35 4.03 -18.65 -10.85
CA GLN A 35 3.45 -18.96 -9.55
C GLN A 35 4.12 -18.06 -8.51
N LEU A 36 3.35 -17.16 -7.90
CA LEU A 36 3.82 -16.35 -6.79
C LEU A 36 4.29 -17.29 -5.68
N LEU A 37 5.56 -17.18 -5.32
CA LEU A 37 6.19 -18.07 -4.33
C LEU A 37 5.91 -17.62 -2.90
N LEU A 38 4.72 -17.06 -2.62
CA LEU A 38 4.33 -16.77 -1.25
C LEU A 38 4.20 -18.07 -0.46
N ASP A 39 4.85 -18.15 0.68
CA ASP A 39 4.67 -19.28 1.60
C ASP A 39 3.28 -19.18 2.24
N SER A 40 2.37 -20.05 1.84
CA SER A 40 0.98 -20.06 2.33
C SER A 40 0.86 -20.40 3.82
N SER A 41 1.92 -20.89 4.47
CA SER A 41 1.96 -21.14 5.91
C SER A 41 2.29 -19.89 6.74
N GLN A 42 2.77 -18.83 6.08
CA GLN A 42 3.18 -17.59 6.73
C GLN A 42 2.16 -16.47 6.45
N PRO A 43 1.94 -15.55 7.40
CA PRO A 43 1.11 -14.38 7.17
C PRO A 43 1.75 -13.44 6.15
N THR A 44 0.91 -12.67 5.45
CA THR A 44 1.35 -11.75 4.39
C THR A 44 1.05 -10.30 4.74
N VAL A 45 2.03 -9.42 4.54
CA VAL A 45 1.86 -7.97 4.61
C VAL A 45 2.13 -7.32 3.25
N LEU A 46 1.26 -6.38 2.83
CA LEU A 46 1.51 -5.49 1.70
C LEU A 46 1.81 -4.10 2.24
N ILE A 47 2.92 -3.49 1.79
CA ILE A 47 3.39 -2.18 2.26
C ILE A 47 3.59 -1.26 1.07
N THR A 48 2.93 -0.08 1.07
CA THR A 48 3.15 0.92 0.03
C THR A 48 4.28 1.90 0.40
N GLY A 49 5.09 2.31 -0.59
CA GLY A 49 6.21 3.22 -0.36
C GLY A 49 7.35 2.61 0.45
N SER A 50 7.77 1.39 0.09
CA SER A 50 8.66 0.51 0.86
C SER A 50 10.16 0.77 0.68
N ASN A 51 10.55 1.63 -0.26
CA ASN A 51 11.96 1.75 -0.67
C ASN A 51 12.83 2.60 0.27
N ARG A 52 12.27 3.24 1.30
CA ARG A 52 13.01 4.07 2.27
C ARG A 52 12.20 4.38 3.52
N GLY A 53 12.88 4.93 4.53
CA GLY A 53 12.26 5.46 5.74
C GLY A 53 11.37 4.45 6.46
N ILE A 54 10.20 4.87 6.89
CA ILE A 54 9.26 4.04 7.66
C ILE A 54 8.83 2.80 6.87
N GLY A 55 8.54 2.94 5.57
CA GLY A 55 8.16 1.80 4.72
C GLY A 55 9.24 0.74 4.65
N PHE A 56 10.51 1.13 4.49
CA PHE A 56 11.63 0.21 4.50
C PHE A 56 11.83 -0.47 5.87
N ALA A 57 11.68 0.28 6.96
CA ALA A 57 11.75 -0.30 8.31
C ALA A 57 10.61 -1.32 8.56
N PHE A 58 9.41 -1.10 8.02
CA PHE A 58 8.35 -2.12 8.04
C PHE A 58 8.76 -3.38 7.28
N VAL A 59 9.34 -3.26 6.09
CA VAL A 59 9.82 -4.42 5.31
C VAL A 59 10.84 -5.21 6.12
N GLN A 60 11.85 -4.54 6.71
CA GLN A 60 12.85 -5.17 7.54
C GLN A 60 12.22 -5.91 8.74
N HIS A 61 11.29 -5.25 9.43
CA HIS A 61 10.64 -5.83 10.59
C HIS A 61 9.84 -7.09 10.24
N TYR A 62 8.93 -7.01 9.26
CA TYR A 62 8.07 -8.13 8.90
C TYR A 62 8.86 -9.28 8.27
N SER A 63 9.83 -9.00 7.39
CA SER A 63 10.69 -10.03 6.80
C SER A 63 11.49 -10.78 7.85
N LYS A 64 12.11 -10.07 8.81
CA LYS A 64 12.86 -10.68 9.93
C LYS A 64 11.99 -11.58 10.81
N ASN A 65 10.68 -11.31 10.88
CA ASN A 65 9.73 -12.10 11.66
C ASN A 65 9.01 -13.18 10.82
N GLY A 66 9.53 -13.52 9.63
CA GLY A 66 9.09 -14.66 8.83
C GLY A 66 7.81 -14.41 8.01
N TRP A 67 7.32 -13.17 7.91
CA TRP A 67 6.15 -12.84 7.08
C TRP A 67 6.52 -12.81 5.60
N ASN A 68 5.59 -13.17 4.72
CA ASN A 68 5.66 -12.74 3.34
C ASN A 68 5.48 -11.23 3.26
N VAL A 69 6.38 -10.54 2.57
CA VAL A 69 6.35 -9.08 2.45
C VAL A 69 6.21 -8.68 0.99
N ILE A 70 5.07 -8.14 0.61
CA ILE A 70 4.85 -7.49 -0.69
C ILE A 70 5.24 -6.02 -0.52
N ALA A 71 6.43 -5.67 -0.98
CA ALA A 71 7.03 -4.36 -0.82
C ALA A 71 6.86 -3.54 -2.10
N THR A 72 5.97 -2.52 -2.10
CA THR A 72 5.73 -1.76 -3.33
C THR A 72 6.44 -0.41 -3.34
N CYS A 73 6.96 -0.02 -4.49
CA CYS A 73 7.53 1.29 -4.75
C CYS A 73 7.43 1.66 -6.25
N ARG A 74 7.50 2.95 -6.56
CA ARG A 74 7.36 3.46 -7.94
C ARG A 74 8.47 3.05 -8.90
N ASN A 75 9.64 2.73 -8.40
CA ASN A 75 10.79 2.35 -9.23
C ASN A 75 11.66 1.33 -8.48
N PRO A 76 11.33 0.05 -8.59
CA PRO A 76 12.11 -1.03 -7.98
C PRO A 76 13.58 -1.03 -8.37
N ASN A 77 13.89 -0.67 -9.63
CA ASN A 77 15.26 -0.66 -10.15
C ASN A 77 16.16 0.41 -9.52
N LYS A 78 15.58 1.40 -8.82
CA LYS A 78 16.29 2.47 -8.08
C LYS A 78 16.17 2.31 -6.56
N ALA A 79 15.69 1.18 -6.09
CA ALA A 79 15.50 0.88 -4.68
C ALA A 79 16.62 -0.02 -4.15
N ASP A 80 17.87 0.47 -4.20
CA ASP A 80 19.07 -0.33 -3.96
C ASP A 80 19.06 -1.04 -2.61
N ASP A 81 18.68 -0.34 -1.52
CA ASP A 81 18.61 -0.92 -0.19
C ASP A 81 17.54 -2.03 -0.10
N LEU A 82 16.39 -1.82 -0.74
CA LEU A 82 15.32 -2.79 -0.77
C LEU A 82 15.71 -4.03 -1.59
N GLN A 83 16.38 -3.84 -2.73
CA GLN A 83 16.91 -4.94 -3.53
C GLN A 83 18.00 -5.72 -2.81
N LEU A 84 18.89 -5.02 -2.07
CA LEU A 84 19.91 -5.68 -1.27
C LEU A 84 19.27 -6.54 -0.16
N LEU A 85 18.23 -6.03 0.50
CA LEU A 85 17.49 -6.76 1.50
C LEU A 85 16.81 -8.00 0.91
N MET A 86 16.18 -7.88 -0.26
CA MET A 86 15.54 -9.00 -0.97
C MET A 86 16.55 -10.08 -1.36
N LYS A 87 17.76 -9.72 -1.81
CA LYS A 87 18.80 -10.71 -2.15
C LYS A 87 19.19 -11.61 -0.97
N ASN A 88 19.02 -11.12 0.26
CA ASN A 88 19.34 -11.84 1.48
C ASN A 88 18.11 -12.46 2.18
N SER A 89 16.95 -12.44 1.52
CA SER A 89 15.68 -12.90 2.09
C SER A 89 14.84 -13.59 1.01
N THR A 90 14.20 -14.69 1.37
CA THR A 90 13.34 -15.46 0.45
C THR A 90 11.87 -15.06 0.52
N ASN A 91 11.50 -14.16 1.44
CA ASN A 91 10.14 -13.80 1.78
C ASN A 91 9.78 -12.33 1.43
N ILE A 92 10.62 -11.64 0.64
CA ILE A 92 10.37 -10.27 0.17
C ILE A 92 10.11 -10.29 -1.33
N PHE A 93 8.98 -9.71 -1.73
CA PHE A 93 8.51 -9.57 -3.11
C PHE A 93 8.41 -8.08 -3.43
N ILE A 94 9.33 -7.59 -4.28
CA ILE A 94 9.34 -6.17 -4.66
C ILE A 94 8.47 -5.99 -5.89
N GLU A 95 7.51 -5.08 -5.80
CA GLU A 95 6.54 -4.79 -6.86
C GLU A 95 6.57 -3.31 -7.24
N GLU A 96 6.42 -3.04 -8.53
CA GLU A 96 6.23 -1.69 -9.02
C GLU A 96 4.80 -1.24 -8.79
N MET A 97 4.60 -0.09 -8.17
CA MET A 97 3.30 0.53 -8.01
C MET A 97 3.45 2.01 -7.66
N ASP A 98 2.92 2.90 -8.49
CA ASP A 98 2.59 4.27 -8.11
C ASP A 98 1.17 4.31 -7.53
N VAL A 99 1.03 4.79 -6.31
CA VAL A 99 -0.28 4.89 -5.63
C VAL A 99 -1.22 5.92 -6.30
N THR A 100 -0.73 6.67 -7.28
CA THR A 100 -1.53 7.60 -8.10
C THR A 100 -1.92 7.01 -9.45
N ASP A 101 -1.35 5.88 -9.86
CA ASP A 101 -1.73 5.15 -11.06
C ASP A 101 -2.73 4.03 -10.71
N PHE A 102 -4.00 4.28 -11.02
CA PHE A 102 -5.08 3.34 -10.68
C PHE A 102 -5.05 2.07 -11.52
N GLU A 103 -4.45 2.09 -12.70
CA GLU A 103 -4.28 0.90 -13.54
C GLU A 103 -3.16 0.00 -13.00
N GLU A 104 -2.03 0.58 -12.59
CA GLU A 104 -0.97 -0.18 -11.90
C GLU A 104 -1.50 -0.84 -10.62
N ILE A 105 -2.27 -0.11 -9.79
CA ILE A 105 -2.90 -0.66 -8.59
C ILE A 105 -3.81 -1.84 -8.91
N ASN A 106 -4.68 -1.70 -9.92
CA ASN A 106 -5.61 -2.77 -10.30
C ASN A 106 -4.86 -3.99 -10.87
N THR A 107 -3.83 -3.77 -11.68
CA THR A 107 -2.99 -4.83 -12.26
C THR A 107 -2.28 -5.61 -11.15
N LEU A 108 -1.71 -4.91 -10.16
CA LEU A 108 -1.07 -5.57 -9.04
C LEU A 108 -2.09 -6.32 -8.17
N ALA A 109 -3.26 -5.76 -7.92
CA ALA A 109 -4.32 -6.44 -7.18
C ALA A 109 -4.79 -7.72 -7.90
N GLN A 110 -4.89 -7.70 -9.22
CA GLN A 110 -5.21 -8.88 -10.02
C GLN A 110 -4.11 -9.95 -9.93
N LYS A 111 -2.83 -9.57 -9.96
CA LYS A 111 -1.69 -10.48 -9.75
C LYS A 111 -1.78 -11.23 -8.42
N TYR A 112 -2.24 -10.58 -7.37
CA TYR A 112 -2.40 -11.15 -6.02
C TYR A 112 -3.83 -11.61 -5.70
N GLN A 113 -4.70 -11.70 -6.70
CA GLN A 113 -6.07 -12.20 -6.51
C GLN A 113 -6.06 -13.64 -5.98
N GLY A 114 -6.81 -13.89 -4.90
CA GLY A 114 -6.88 -15.20 -4.24
C GLY A 114 -5.74 -15.48 -3.25
N TYR A 115 -4.74 -14.62 -3.15
CA TYR A 115 -3.72 -14.69 -2.09
C TYR A 115 -4.16 -13.88 -0.87
N PRO A 116 -4.15 -14.47 0.34
CA PRO A 116 -4.52 -13.74 1.56
C PRO A 116 -3.47 -12.68 1.91
N ILE A 117 -3.94 -11.48 2.24
CA ILE A 117 -3.11 -10.37 2.76
C ILE A 117 -3.61 -10.05 4.17
N ASP A 118 -2.86 -10.43 5.19
CA ASP A 118 -3.25 -10.26 6.59
C ASP A 118 -3.26 -8.81 7.02
N VAL A 119 -2.28 -8.04 6.54
CA VAL A 119 -2.15 -6.61 6.85
C VAL A 119 -1.81 -5.84 5.57
N LEU A 120 -2.64 -4.89 5.21
CA LEU A 120 -2.33 -3.86 4.21
C LEU A 120 -1.87 -2.60 4.94
N VAL A 121 -0.62 -2.14 4.68
CA VAL A 121 -0.04 -0.92 5.23
C VAL A 121 0.03 0.17 4.15
N ASN A 122 -0.93 1.07 4.15
CA ASN A 122 -0.89 2.28 3.35
C ASN A 122 0.08 3.29 3.98
N ASN A 123 1.37 3.20 3.62
CA ASN A 123 2.43 4.03 4.16
C ASN A 123 2.88 5.13 3.18
N ALA A 124 2.77 4.94 1.88
CA ALA A 124 3.18 5.93 0.88
C ALA A 124 2.59 7.32 1.17
N GLY A 125 3.44 8.34 1.11
CA GLY A 125 3.03 9.72 1.37
C GLY A 125 4.12 10.73 1.01
N ILE A 126 3.69 11.96 0.76
CA ILE A 126 4.56 13.10 0.47
C ILE A 126 4.16 14.31 1.32
N LEU A 127 5.14 15.15 1.65
CA LEU A 127 4.88 16.45 2.26
C LEU A 127 4.48 17.50 1.21
N GLY A 128 5.11 17.42 0.04
CA GLY A 128 5.02 18.44 -1.00
C GLY A 128 5.95 19.63 -0.74
N ASN A 129 6.03 20.55 -1.68
CA ASN A 129 6.85 21.75 -1.58
C ASN A 129 6.25 22.71 -0.55
N VAL A 130 6.90 22.89 0.60
CA VAL A 130 6.40 23.68 1.72
C VAL A 130 6.15 25.15 1.38
N PRO A 131 7.06 25.88 0.71
CA PRO A 131 6.82 27.26 0.28
C PRO A 131 5.57 27.46 -0.58
N LYS A 132 5.17 26.43 -1.35
CA LYS A 132 3.98 26.45 -2.20
C LYS A 132 2.68 26.05 -1.47
N GLN A 133 2.73 25.93 -0.15
CA GLN A 133 1.61 25.56 0.72
C GLN A 133 1.33 26.61 1.78
N SER A 134 1.70 27.87 1.55
CA SER A 134 1.42 28.97 2.44
C SER A 134 0.31 29.86 1.88
N PHE A 135 -0.54 30.39 2.73
CA PHE A 135 -1.63 31.28 2.29
C PHE A 135 -1.06 32.49 1.55
N GLY A 136 -1.60 32.79 0.38
CA GLY A 136 -1.09 33.81 -0.55
C GLY A 136 -0.07 33.28 -1.57
N ASN A 137 0.39 32.01 -1.45
CA ASN A 137 1.29 31.34 -2.40
C ASN A 137 0.87 29.86 -2.60
N LEU A 138 -0.41 29.61 -2.65
CA LEU A 138 -0.96 28.25 -2.80
C LEU A 138 -0.87 27.79 -4.27
N ASP A 139 -0.13 26.71 -4.51
CA ASP A 139 -0.02 26.05 -5.82
C ASP A 139 -1.07 24.92 -5.90
N TYR A 140 -2.13 25.11 -6.66
CA TYR A 140 -3.23 24.14 -6.73
C TYR A 140 -2.89 22.86 -7.49
N ASP A 141 -1.89 22.84 -8.37
CA ASP A 141 -1.39 21.61 -9.00
C ASP A 141 -0.64 20.75 -7.97
N LEU A 142 0.11 21.40 -7.08
CA LEU A 142 0.69 20.72 -5.91
C LEU A 142 -0.39 20.17 -4.98
N PHE A 143 -1.50 20.91 -4.79
CA PHE A 143 -2.64 20.41 -4.00
C PHE A 143 -3.18 19.10 -4.56
N GLN A 144 -3.43 19.04 -5.87
CA GLN A 144 -3.90 17.84 -6.54
C GLN A 144 -2.92 16.67 -6.32
N THR A 145 -1.62 16.93 -6.50
CA THR A 145 -0.57 15.91 -6.30
C THR A 145 -0.56 15.39 -4.85
N VAL A 146 -0.61 16.28 -3.86
CA VAL A 146 -0.60 15.88 -2.45
C VAL A 146 -1.86 15.09 -2.08
N MET A 147 -3.02 15.50 -2.58
CA MET A 147 -4.29 14.77 -2.38
C MET A 147 -4.28 13.40 -3.08
N ALA A 148 -3.77 13.32 -4.30
CA ALA A 148 -3.68 12.07 -5.05
C ALA A 148 -2.85 11.04 -4.28
N VAL A 149 -1.66 11.42 -3.79
CA VAL A 149 -0.78 10.49 -3.08
C VAL A 149 -1.27 10.17 -1.66
N ASN A 150 -1.67 11.20 -0.89
CA ASN A 150 -1.90 11.02 0.55
C ASN A 150 -3.34 10.62 0.92
N ALA A 151 -4.31 10.85 0.02
CA ALA A 151 -5.72 10.58 0.30
C ALA A 151 -6.33 9.60 -0.71
N PHE A 152 -6.28 9.89 -2.01
CA PHE A 152 -6.92 9.04 -3.02
C PHE A 152 -6.19 7.71 -3.20
N GLY A 153 -4.87 7.72 -3.26
CA GLY A 153 -4.05 6.52 -3.40
C GLY A 153 -4.34 5.47 -2.31
N PRO A 154 -4.24 5.80 -1.01
CA PRO A 154 -4.58 4.85 0.05
C PRO A 154 -6.00 4.29 -0.02
N LEU A 155 -6.99 5.08 -0.44
CA LEU A 155 -8.36 4.61 -0.65
C LEU A 155 -8.43 3.63 -1.82
N LYS A 156 -7.80 3.98 -2.95
CA LYS A 156 -7.79 3.11 -4.14
C LYS A 156 -7.06 1.80 -3.90
N VAL A 157 -5.91 1.83 -3.21
CA VAL A 157 -5.18 0.61 -2.83
C VAL A 157 -6.04 -0.25 -1.90
N ALA A 158 -6.68 0.33 -0.89
CA ALA A 158 -7.57 -0.40 0.00
C ALA A 158 -8.76 -1.04 -0.73
N GLU A 159 -9.37 -0.32 -1.69
CA GLU A 159 -10.45 -0.83 -2.52
C GLU A 159 -10.01 -2.04 -3.36
N ALA A 160 -8.88 -1.92 -4.07
CA ALA A 160 -8.38 -2.94 -4.97
C ALA A 160 -7.97 -4.24 -4.25
N PHE A 161 -7.39 -4.14 -3.05
CA PHE A 161 -6.93 -5.29 -2.28
C PHE A 161 -7.93 -5.79 -1.22
N ALA A 162 -9.13 -5.19 -1.12
CA ALA A 162 -10.12 -5.55 -0.10
C ALA A 162 -10.49 -7.04 -0.10
N ASP A 163 -10.58 -7.68 -1.25
CA ASP A 163 -10.92 -9.11 -1.35
C ASP A 163 -9.78 -10.00 -0.87
N SER A 164 -8.52 -9.68 -1.19
CA SER A 164 -7.34 -10.38 -0.67
C SER A 164 -7.20 -10.22 0.85
N VAL A 165 -7.57 -9.05 1.39
CA VAL A 165 -7.60 -8.84 2.85
C VAL A 165 -8.78 -9.60 3.48
N ALA A 166 -9.95 -9.66 2.84
CA ALA A 166 -11.12 -10.33 3.37
C ALA A 166 -10.95 -11.85 3.57
N ILE A 167 -10.16 -12.50 2.72
CA ILE A 167 -9.89 -13.95 2.80
C ILE A 167 -8.75 -14.31 3.76
N SER A 168 -8.03 -13.32 4.31
CA SER A 168 -6.93 -13.55 5.27
C SER A 168 -7.42 -13.81 6.69
N ASN A 169 -6.50 -14.12 7.60
CA ASN A 169 -6.83 -14.37 8.99
C ASN A 169 -6.98 -13.08 9.80
N GLN A 170 -6.11 -12.06 9.58
CA GLN A 170 -6.09 -10.86 10.41
C GLN A 170 -7.03 -9.75 9.91
N LYS A 171 -7.26 -9.65 8.60
CA LYS A 171 -8.22 -8.72 7.96
C LYS A 171 -8.02 -7.27 8.36
N LYS A 172 -6.78 -6.77 8.28
CA LYS A 172 -6.43 -5.42 8.71
C LYS A 172 -5.97 -4.54 7.55
N ILE A 173 -6.53 -3.33 7.47
CA ILE A 173 -6.05 -2.24 6.62
C ILE A 173 -5.63 -1.11 7.54
N VAL A 174 -4.34 -0.77 7.54
CA VAL A 174 -3.84 0.35 8.33
C VAL A 174 -3.32 1.46 7.43
N THR A 175 -3.66 2.69 7.74
CA THR A 175 -3.27 3.85 6.95
C THR A 175 -2.47 4.83 7.79
N MET A 176 -1.30 5.20 7.27
CA MET A 176 -0.40 6.15 7.89
C MET A 176 -0.98 7.56 7.81
N THR A 177 -1.32 8.12 8.96
CA THR A 177 -1.72 9.51 9.08
C THR A 177 -0.64 10.35 9.78
N SER A 178 -1.03 11.46 10.40
CA SER A 178 -0.14 12.38 11.12
C SER A 178 -0.96 13.16 12.15
N GLY A 179 -0.33 13.58 13.25
CA GLY A 179 -0.89 14.57 14.15
C GLY A 179 -1.30 15.87 13.45
N LEU A 180 -0.66 16.20 12.32
CA LEU A 180 -1.03 17.35 11.48
C LEU A 180 -2.38 17.17 10.75
N GLY A 181 -3.00 16.00 10.77
CA GLY A 181 -4.37 15.78 10.32
C GLY A 181 -5.43 15.98 11.40
N SER A 182 -5.04 16.33 12.64
CA SER A 182 -5.92 16.57 13.76
C SER A 182 -6.26 18.05 13.87
N PHE A 183 -7.53 18.38 14.00
CA PHE A 183 -8.00 19.75 14.25
C PHE A 183 -7.59 20.25 15.64
N ALA A 184 -7.55 19.36 16.63
CA ALA A 184 -7.21 19.72 18.00
C ALA A 184 -5.71 20.03 18.21
N ILE A 185 -4.82 19.43 17.41
CA ILE A 185 -3.36 19.62 17.53
C ILE A 185 -2.86 20.79 16.68
N MET A 186 -3.67 21.28 15.73
CA MET A 186 -3.28 22.27 14.72
C MET A 186 -2.57 23.52 15.24
N GLY A 187 -2.97 24.03 16.42
CA GLY A 187 -2.46 25.30 16.94
C GLY A 187 -2.61 26.44 15.91
N ASN A 188 -1.71 27.44 15.99
CA ASN A 188 -1.71 28.62 15.12
C ASN A 188 -0.73 28.50 13.93
N SER A 189 -0.39 27.27 13.47
CA SER A 189 0.54 27.07 12.36
C SER A 189 -0.14 27.30 11.01
N ASP A 190 0.39 28.23 10.23
CA ASP A 190 -0.02 28.57 8.85
C ASP A 190 0.69 27.76 7.76
N ARG A 191 1.53 26.79 8.16
CA ARG A 191 2.33 25.95 7.24
C ARG A 191 1.60 24.66 6.88
N PHE A 192 2.01 24.05 5.77
CA PHE A 192 1.58 22.71 5.34
C PHE A 192 0.09 22.60 5.00
N PHE A 193 -0.52 23.60 4.37
CA PHE A 193 -1.94 23.61 4.04
C PHE A 193 -2.39 22.28 3.39
N PHE A 194 -1.77 21.91 2.28
CA PHE A 194 -2.21 20.73 1.52
C PHE A 194 -1.93 19.43 2.23
N TYR A 195 -0.78 19.35 2.92
CA TYR A 195 -0.46 18.16 3.70
C TYR A 195 -1.47 17.93 4.84
N LYS A 196 -1.78 18.98 5.61
CA LYS A 196 -2.78 18.93 6.68
C LYS A 196 -4.14 18.52 6.13
N MET A 197 -4.60 19.17 5.06
CA MET A 197 -5.87 18.84 4.40
C MET A 197 -5.90 17.40 3.94
N SER A 198 -4.82 16.89 3.35
CA SER A 198 -4.74 15.51 2.86
C SER A 198 -4.81 14.49 4.00
N LYS A 199 -4.16 14.78 5.15
CA LYS A 199 -4.20 13.89 6.32
C LYS A 199 -5.55 13.93 7.02
N SER A 200 -6.23 15.09 7.07
CA SER A 200 -7.61 15.16 7.53
C SER A 200 -8.59 14.45 6.58
N ALA A 201 -8.37 14.56 5.27
CA ALA A 201 -9.19 13.88 4.27
C ALA A 201 -9.08 12.35 4.40
N ILE A 202 -7.87 11.80 4.51
CA ILE A 202 -7.70 10.36 4.67
C ILE A 202 -8.20 9.86 6.03
N ASN A 203 -8.13 10.67 7.09
CA ASN A 203 -8.74 10.32 8.37
C ASN A 203 -10.25 10.05 8.20
N MET A 204 -10.96 10.96 7.54
CA MET A 204 -12.40 10.78 7.24
C MET A 204 -12.61 9.58 6.30
N GLY A 205 -11.76 9.44 5.28
CA GLY A 205 -11.83 8.32 4.34
C GLY A 205 -11.73 6.96 5.03
N VAL A 206 -10.80 6.78 5.95
CA VAL A 206 -10.63 5.52 6.69
C VAL A 206 -11.79 5.22 7.62
N LEU A 207 -12.37 6.24 8.28
CA LEU A 207 -13.58 6.05 9.09
C LEU A 207 -14.77 5.58 8.24
N THR A 208 -14.95 6.17 7.07
CA THR A 208 -16.02 5.79 6.13
C THR A 208 -15.77 4.39 5.56
N MET A 209 -14.52 4.10 5.18
CA MET A 209 -14.09 2.79 4.69
C MET A 209 -14.38 1.68 5.72
N ASN A 210 -14.11 1.94 7.01
CA ASN A 210 -14.34 0.98 8.07
C ASN A 210 -15.82 0.58 8.17
N ALA A 211 -16.73 1.52 7.96
CA ALA A 211 -18.17 1.22 7.88
C ALA A 211 -18.52 0.34 6.66
N SER A 212 -17.93 0.65 5.49
CA SER A 212 -18.16 -0.09 4.25
C SER A 212 -17.60 -1.51 4.29
N LEU A 213 -16.46 -1.72 4.93
CA LEU A 213 -15.76 -3.01 5.00
C LEU A 213 -16.23 -3.93 6.12
N LYS A 214 -17.15 -3.48 6.97
CA LYS A 214 -17.66 -4.23 8.12
C LYS A 214 -18.24 -5.60 7.72
N SER A 215 -18.97 -5.66 6.62
CA SER A 215 -19.57 -6.93 6.12
C SER A 215 -18.53 -7.95 5.67
N LYS A 216 -17.32 -7.50 5.29
CA LYS A 216 -16.18 -8.36 4.95
C LYS A 216 -15.34 -8.75 6.18
N GLY A 217 -15.69 -8.25 7.37
CA GLY A 217 -14.93 -8.46 8.61
C GLY A 217 -13.59 -7.74 8.66
N ILE A 218 -13.33 -6.81 7.74
CA ILE A 218 -12.07 -6.05 7.66
C ILE A 218 -12.15 -4.88 8.65
N ILE A 219 -11.05 -4.64 9.36
CA ILE A 219 -10.88 -3.48 10.22
C ILE A 219 -9.90 -2.51 9.57
N ALA A 220 -10.40 -1.30 9.27
CA ALA A 220 -9.58 -0.20 8.77
C ALA A 220 -9.22 0.74 9.93
N ALA A 221 -7.93 1.00 10.16
CA ALA A 221 -7.44 1.80 11.27
C ALA A 221 -6.41 2.85 10.82
N LEU A 222 -6.31 3.91 11.62
CA LEU A 222 -5.35 4.99 11.44
C LEU A 222 -4.19 4.84 12.43
N ILE A 223 -2.96 4.94 11.94
CA ILE A 223 -1.75 4.94 12.75
C ILE A 223 -0.90 6.19 12.45
N SER A 224 -0.19 6.68 13.45
CA SER A 224 0.69 7.85 13.33
C SER A 224 2.10 7.50 13.77
N PRO A 225 3.13 7.83 12.98
CA PRO A 225 4.49 7.34 13.20
C PRO A 225 5.29 8.15 14.22
N GLY A 226 4.77 9.29 14.69
CA GLY A 226 5.55 10.27 15.45
C GLY A 226 6.43 11.14 14.55
N MET A 227 7.45 11.75 15.14
CA MET A 227 8.41 12.60 14.42
C MET A 227 9.63 11.78 14.04
N VAL A 228 9.55 11.11 12.90
CA VAL A 228 10.54 10.13 12.44
C VAL A 228 11.61 10.79 11.60
N ASP A 229 12.88 10.51 11.89
CA ASP A 229 14.04 11.00 11.13
C ASP A 229 14.04 10.39 9.71
N THR A 230 13.45 11.10 8.79
CA THR A 230 13.26 10.69 7.40
C THR A 230 13.37 11.91 6.49
N LYS A 231 13.58 11.65 5.20
CA LYS A 231 13.59 12.71 4.18
C LYS A 231 12.32 13.60 4.23
N LEU A 232 11.15 13.04 4.52
CA LEU A 232 9.90 13.80 4.65
C LEU A 232 9.98 14.81 5.80
N LEU A 233 10.57 14.42 6.94
CA LEU A 233 10.76 15.33 8.08
C LEU A 233 11.80 16.40 7.77
N ASP A 234 12.89 16.06 7.06
CA ASP A 234 13.90 17.04 6.62
C ASP A 234 13.30 18.06 5.66
N GLU A 235 12.48 17.62 4.70
CA GLU A 235 11.74 18.49 3.78
C GLU A 235 10.78 19.45 4.52
N SER A 236 10.33 19.11 5.74
CA SER A 236 9.51 19.99 6.58
C SER A 236 10.28 21.17 7.16
N GLY A 237 11.62 21.11 7.16
CA GLY A 237 12.49 22.07 7.80
C GLY A 237 12.50 21.96 9.32
N TYR A 238 12.10 20.81 9.88
CA TYR A 238 12.12 20.59 11.32
C TYR A 238 13.55 20.54 11.86
N GLN A 239 13.85 21.37 12.84
CA GLN A 239 15.19 21.51 13.47
C GLN A 239 15.20 20.99 14.93
N GLY A 240 14.09 20.43 15.42
CA GLY A 240 14.01 19.92 16.79
C GLY A 240 14.84 18.65 16.99
N ARG A 241 15.15 18.36 18.25
CA ARG A 241 15.95 17.20 18.65
C ARG A 241 15.12 15.95 18.95
N ASN A 242 13.81 16.06 18.98
CA ASN A 242 12.90 14.95 19.35
C ASN A 242 12.53 14.11 18.13
N LYS A 243 13.52 13.67 17.38
CA LYS A 243 13.37 12.74 16.29
C LYS A 243 13.61 11.31 16.79
N ILE A 244 12.79 10.38 16.33
CA ILE A 244 12.99 8.94 16.56
C ILE A 244 13.43 8.27 15.27
N SER A 245 14.09 7.14 15.36
CA SER A 245 14.46 6.39 14.16
C SER A 245 13.24 5.73 13.50
N PRO A 246 13.30 5.39 12.20
CA PRO A 246 12.27 4.59 11.54
C PRO A 246 12.01 3.25 12.25
N GLU A 247 13.06 2.61 12.74
CA GLU A 247 13.00 1.33 13.45
C GLU A 247 12.26 1.46 14.79
N GLU A 248 12.55 2.53 15.54
CA GLU A 248 11.85 2.82 16.81
C GLU A 248 10.37 3.07 16.58
N SER A 249 10.03 3.89 15.57
CA SER A 249 8.65 4.15 15.18
C SER A 249 7.93 2.85 14.79
N VAL A 250 8.54 2.04 13.92
CA VAL A 250 7.94 0.78 13.45
C VAL A 250 7.78 -0.23 14.58
N ALA A 251 8.73 -0.31 15.51
CA ALA A 251 8.62 -1.19 16.69
C ALA A 251 7.34 -0.89 17.52
N GLY A 252 6.98 0.38 17.67
CA GLY A 252 5.71 0.77 18.31
C GLY A 252 4.50 0.48 17.41
N LEU A 253 4.59 0.86 16.12
CA LEU A 253 3.47 0.69 15.19
C LEU A 253 3.07 -0.77 14.98
N VAL A 254 4.00 -1.71 14.91
CA VAL A 254 3.67 -3.13 14.73
C VAL A 254 2.97 -3.74 15.94
N LYS A 255 3.27 -3.28 17.17
CA LYS A 255 2.52 -3.66 18.37
C LYS A 255 1.06 -3.18 18.26
N ILE A 256 0.87 -1.91 17.88
CA ILE A 256 -0.46 -1.35 17.68
C ILE A 256 -1.21 -2.13 16.60
N ILE A 257 -0.57 -2.43 15.45
CA ILE A 257 -1.17 -3.22 14.36
C ILE A 257 -1.59 -4.60 14.84
N ALA A 258 -0.77 -5.27 15.66
CA ALA A 258 -1.11 -6.58 16.21
C ALA A 258 -2.38 -6.53 17.08
N GLU A 259 -2.57 -5.47 17.86
CA GLU A 259 -3.69 -5.27 18.80
C GLU A 259 -4.96 -4.70 18.15
N ILE A 260 -4.94 -4.30 16.87
CA ILE A 260 -6.14 -3.80 16.18
C ILE A 260 -7.23 -4.87 16.23
N SER A 261 -8.38 -4.49 16.80
CA SER A 261 -9.58 -5.28 16.98
C SER A 261 -10.82 -4.38 16.99
N LEU A 262 -12.00 -4.96 16.92
CA LEU A 262 -13.24 -4.18 17.06
C LEU A 262 -13.32 -3.45 18.42
N ASP A 263 -12.74 -4.01 19.46
CA ASP A 263 -12.77 -3.38 20.79
C ASP A 263 -11.78 -2.22 20.88
N THR A 264 -10.58 -2.34 20.31
CA THR A 264 -9.65 -1.21 20.23
C THR A 264 -10.24 -0.09 19.38
N MET A 265 -10.92 -0.40 18.27
CA MET A 265 -11.60 0.60 17.45
C MET A 265 -12.74 1.31 18.18
N LYS A 266 -13.52 0.60 19.00
CA LYS A 266 -14.53 1.23 19.88
C LYS A 266 -13.87 2.15 20.92
N LYS A 267 -12.80 1.71 21.58
CA LYS A 267 -12.06 2.45 22.59
C LYS A 267 -11.45 3.74 22.00
N THR A 268 -10.82 3.67 20.85
CA THR A 268 -10.24 4.82 20.17
C THR A 268 -11.29 5.71 19.49
N ARG A 269 -12.51 5.21 19.25
CA ARG A 269 -13.54 5.84 18.38
C ARG A 269 -13.00 6.11 16.97
N GLY A 270 -12.18 5.20 16.45
CA GLY A 270 -11.52 5.31 15.16
C GLY A 270 -10.41 6.38 15.09
N ARG A 271 -10.08 7.05 16.19
CA ARG A 271 -8.99 8.04 16.23
C ARG A 271 -7.63 7.39 15.96
N PRO A 272 -6.69 8.15 15.36
CA PRO A 272 -5.35 7.63 15.11
C PRO A 272 -4.65 7.25 16.41
N THR A 273 -3.94 6.12 16.39
CA THR A 273 -3.06 5.71 17.48
C THR A 273 -1.60 6.00 17.07
N ASN A 274 -0.89 6.75 17.88
CA ASN A 274 0.51 7.12 17.67
C ASN A 274 1.43 5.94 18.02
N PHE A 275 2.67 5.91 17.52
CA PHE A 275 3.63 4.83 17.74
C PHE A 275 3.89 4.50 19.22
N ASP A 276 3.68 5.46 20.12
CA ASP A 276 3.80 5.34 21.58
C ASP A 276 2.45 5.02 22.27
N GLU A 277 1.49 4.48 21.52
CA GLU A 277 0.15 4.11 21.95
C GLU A 277 -0.77 5.28 22.32
N MET A 278 -0.30 6.52 22.22
CA MET A 278 -1.13 7.70 22.48
C MET A 278 -2.24 7.81 21.42
N ILE A 279 -3.49 7.97 21.87
CA ILE A 279 -4.62 8.22 20.97
C ILE A 279 -4.65 9.70 20.64
N LEU A 280 -4.40 10.03 19.37
CA LEU A 280 -4.43 11.40 18.90
C LEU A 280 -5.88 11.92 18.87
N PRO A 281 -6.13 13.17 19.29
CA PRO A 281 -7.46 13.77 19.15
C PRO A 281 -7.77 14.07 17.69
N TRP A 282 -9.06 14.31 17.41
CA TRP A 282 -9.50 14.77 16.08
C TRP A 282 -9.12 16.21 15.79
#